data_3c6274cc7e43713ec29d5ceb6977092c
#
_entry.id   3c6274cc7e43713ec29d5ceb6977092c
#
_cell.length_a   1.000
_cell.length_b   1.000
_cell.length_c   1.000
_cell.angle_alpha   90.00
_cell.angle_beta   90.00
_cell.angle_gamma   90.00
#
_symmetry.space_group_name_H-M   'P 1'
#
loop_
_entity.id
_entity.type
_entity.pdbx_description
1 polymer ?
#
loop_
_entity_poly.entity_id
_entity_poly.type
_entity_poly.pdbx_seq_one_letter_code
_entity_poly.pdbx_strand_id
1 'polypeptide(L)'
;MTAEATEANSGPVIRRRVRGNGVDLAVAELGDRGRPTVVLIHGFPDTSAVWAPVAQLLATWGFHVVAYDVRGAGDSGVPNEQSGYALPVLIEDLAAVITEVSPESPVHLVGHDWGSIQGWEAVTSELLAGRIASFTSISGPPLEHAALWARRHRTRRLSDLRLAIRQASHSWYIALFHLPLLPELVTAGVRVEHAASAAFRRLARPSDQPQPQRSTLGEDFAHGLRLYRANVRPKFRQPTHRHTDTPVQLVVPMADRYVTPALLDGLEDWSSLVWRRESDAGHWIIRTHADQIAKWVREVVAFVEDGTEADDLSRSRIQDQTP
;
A
#
# COMPACT_ATOMS: atom_id res chain seq x y z
N MET A 1 30.58 25.05 17.80
CA MET A 1 29.14 25.08 18.16
C MET A 1 28.51 23.86 17.53
N THR A 2 28.41 22.80 18.29
CA THR A 2 27.78 21.54 17.93
C THR A 2 26.28 21.74 17.99
N ALA A 3 25.60 21.60 16.85
CA ALA A 3 24.14 21.57 16.81
C ALA A 3 23.68 20.28 17.51
N GLU A 4 23.15 20.41 18.72
CA GLU A 4 22.35 19.39 19.36
C GLU A 4 21.12 19.15 18.49
N ALA A 5 21.07 17.98 17.81
CA ALA A 5 19.87 17.48 17.23
C ALA A 5 18.90 17.20 18.38
N THR A 6 17.93 18.10 18.57
CA THR A 6 16.80 17.86 19.45
C THR A 6 16.12 16.58 18.99
N GLU A 7 16.24 15.51 19.77
CA GLU A 7 15.40 14.31 19.60
C GLU A 7 13.95 14.76 19.78
N ALA A 8 13.28 15.02 18.68
CA ALA A 8 11.88 15.36 18.67
C ALA A 8 11.10 14.12 19.11
N ASN A 9 10.53 14.20 20.30
CA ASN A 9 9.82 13.12 20.97
C ASN A 9 8.48 12.87 20.24
N SER A 10 8.42 11.82 19.42
CA SER A 10 7.20 11.39 18.72
C SER A 10 6.10 10.84 19.64
N GLY A 11 6.31 10.91 20.94
CA GLY A 11 5.40 10.36 21.95
C GLY A 11 5.40 8.80 21.98
N PRO A 12 4.71 8.22 22.96
CA PRO A 12 4.59 6.76 23.06
C PRO A 12 3.68 6.20 21.96
N VAL A 13 4.01 5.01 21.47
CA VAL A 13 3.13 4.24 20.59
C VAL A 13 1.96 3.70 21.41
N ILE A 14 0.74 4.12 21.07
CA ILE A 14 -0.49 3.59 21.67
C ILE A 14 -0.94 2.39 20.82
N ARG A 15 -1.13 1.24 21.45
CA ARG A 15 -1.63 0.03 20.80
C ARG A 15 -3.06 -0.24 21.25
N ARG A 16 -3.90 -0.59 20.28
CA ARG A 16 -5.30 -0.97 20.54
C ARG A 16 -5.80 -2.04 19.60
N ARG A 17 -6.99 -2.55 19.88
CA ARG A 17 -7.77 -3.42 19.00
C ARG A 17 -8.97 -2.66 18.47
N VAL A 18 -9.21 -2.77 17.18
CA VAL A 18 -10.41 -2.25 16.52
C VAL A 18 -11.19 -3.42 15.96
N ARG A 19 -12.50 -3.46 16.22
CA ARG A 19 -13.36 -4.50 15.67
C ARG A 19 -13.65 -4.23 14.21
N GLY A 20 -13.04 -5.01 13.32
CA GLY A 20 -13.34 -5.04 11.89
C GLY A 20 -14.49 -6.01 11.56
N ASN A 21 -14.65 -6.33 10.28
CA ASN A 21 -15.67 -7.30 9.84
C ASN A 21 -15.25 -8.73 10.25
N GLY A 22 -15.75 -9.17 11.40
CA GLY A 22 -15.56 -10.52 11.93
C GLY A 22 -14.18 -10.82 12.53
N VAL A 23 -13.26 -9.87 12.53
CA VAL A 23 -11.91 -10.01 13.12
C VAL A 23 -11.55 -8.79 13.95
N ASP A 24 -10.61 -8.95 14.89
CA ASP A 24 -10.02 -7.84 15.63
C ASP A 24 -8.72 -7.40 14.92
N LEU A 25 -8.59 -6.10 14.67
CA LEU A 25 -7.43 -5.50 14.00
C LEU A 25 -6.50 -4.90 15.03
N ALA A 26 -5.20 -5.19 14.90
CA ALA A 26 -4.17 -4.57 15.72
C ALA A 26 -3.78 -3.22 15.13
N VAL A 27 -3.98 -2.16 15.91
CA VAL A 27 -3.75 -0.77 15.51
C VAL A 27 -2.68 -0.16 16.39
N ALA A 28 -1.75 0.57 15.78
CA ALA A 28 -0.72 1.37 16.43
C ALA A 28 -0.92 2.84 16.07
N GLU A 29 -0.95 3.71 17.07
CA GLU A 29 -1.11 5.16 16.91
C GLU A 29 0.07 5.90 17.50
N LEU A 30 0.48 6.99 16.82
CA LEU A 30 1.49 7.94 17.26
C LEU A 30 0.98 9.36 17.05
N GLY A 31 1.45 10.29 17.91
CA GLY A 31 1.07 11.69 17.80
C GLY A 31 -0.29 12.01 18.44
N ASP A 32 -0.78 13.22 18.20
CA ASP A 32 -1.98 13.76 18.83
C ASP A 32 -3.21 13.60 17.93
N ARG A 33 -4.27 13.03 18.45
CA ARG A 33 -5.57 12.83 17.74
C ARG A 33 -6.25 14.14 17.32
N GLY A 34 -5.87 15.28 17.90
CA GLY A 34 -6.35 16.60 17.47
C GLY A 34 -5.69 17.14 16.20
N ARG A 35 -4.81 16.36 15.56
CA ARG A 35 -4.05 16.74 14.37
C ARG A 35 -4.56 15.98 13.12
N PRO A 36 -4.24 16.45 11.91
CA PRO A 36 -4.56 15.72 10.70
C PRO A 36 -4.10 14.27 10.79
N THR A 37 -5.01 13.33 10.48
CA THR A 37 -4.78 11.90 10.65
C THR A 37 -4.26 11.28 9.38
N VAL A 38 -3.11 10.60 9.46
CA VAL A 38 -2.51 9.81 8.37
C VAL A 38 -2.65 8.33 8.69
N VAL A 39 -3.38 7.59 7.84
CA VAL A 39 -3.57 6.14 7.97
C VAL A 39 -2.66 5.40 7.00
N LEU A 40 -1.82 4.52 7.51
CA LEU A 40 -0.78 3.78 6.78
C LEU A 40 -1.20 2.31 6.62
N ILE A 41 -1.32 1.84 5.37
CA ILE A 41 -1.70 0.46 5.05
C ILE A 41 -0.51 -0.27 4.43
N HIS A 42 -0.06 -1.35 5.08
CA HIS A 42 1.03 -2.18 4.60
C HIS A 42 0.60 -3.14 3.48
N GLY A 43 1.59 -3.67 2.77
CA GLY A 43 1.41 -4.68 1.74
C GLY A 43 1.81 -6.09 2.18
N PHE A 44 1.97 -6.97 1.20
CA PHE A 44 2.37 -8.36 1.37
C PHE A 44 3.90 -8.53 1.21
N PRO A 45 4.55 -9.32 2.05
CA PRO A 45 4.07 -10.04 3.25
C PRO A 45 4.37 -9.26 4.56
N ASP A 46 4.29 -7.95 4.51
CA ASP A 46 4.64 -7.06 5.63
C ASP A 46 3.54 -7.01 6.71
N THR A 47 3.79 -6.22 7.73
CA THR A 47 2.86 -5.81 8.79
C THR A 47 2.97 -4.30 9.00
N SER A 48 2.14 -3.71 9.85
CA SER A 48 2.18 -2.29 10.18
C SER A 48 3.56 -1.78 10.61
N ALA A 49 4.39 -2.65 11.15
CA ALA A 49 5.75 -2.30 11.59
C ALA A 49 6.67 -1.85 10.45
N VAL A 50 6.37 -2.18 9.19
CA VAL A 50 7.15 -1.68 8.04
C VAL A 50 7.12 -0.16 7.94
N TRP A 51 6.07 0.46 8.46
CA TRP A 51 5.85 1.88 8.47
C TRP A 51 6.56 2.64 9.60
N ALA A 52 7.17 1.95 10.58
CA ALA A 52 7.72 2.59 11.76
C ALA A 52 8.63 3.81 11.46
N PRO A 53 9.56 3.77 10.49
CA PRO A 53 10.40 4.94 10.18
C PRO A 53 9.59 6.14 9.65
N VAL A 54 8.65 5.91 8.73
CA VAL A 54 7.78 6.96 8.16
C VAL A 54 6.85 7.51 9.23
N ALA A 55 6.24 6.62 10.04
CA ALA A 55 5.31 7.00 11.10
C ALA A 55 5.96 7.89 12.16
N GLN A 56 7.19 7.58 12.58
CA GLN A 56 7.93 8.40 13.54
C GLN A 56 8.20 9.81 12.99
N LEU A 57 8.62 9.92 11.74
CA LEU A 57 8.86 11.22 11.10
C LEU A 57 7.59 12.05 11.02
N LEU A 58 6.49 11.47 10.55
CA LEU A 58 5.20 12.17 10.46
C LEU A 58 4.70 12.62 11.84
N ALA A 59 4.77 11.75 12.85
CA ALA A 59 4.37 12.10 14.21
C ALA A 59 5.23 13.24 14.80
N THR A 60 6.55 13.23 14.54
CA THR A 60 7.46 14.31 14.91
C THR A 60 7.09 15.64 14.24
N TRP A 61 6.52 15.60 13.05
CA TRP A 61 6.04 16.79 12.34
C TRP A 61 4.62 17.20 12.73
N GLY A 62 4.05 16.58 13.76
CA GLY A 62 2.78 16.97 14.36
C GLY A 62 1.54 16.32 13.71
N PHE A 63 1.68 15.21 13.02
CA PHE A 63 0.54 14.43 12.54
C PHE A 63 0.08 13.40 13.56
N HIS A 64 -1.21 13.07 13.55
CA HIS A 64 -1.73 11.85 14.14
C HIS A 64 -1.53 10.72 13.13
N VAL A 65 -0.72 9.72 13.47
CA VAL A 65 -0.34 8.63 12.55
C VAL A 65 -0.88 7.31 13.06
N VAL A 66 -1.58 6.62 12.19
CA VAL A 66 -2.21 5.33 12.46
C VAL A 66 -1.69 4.29 11.48
N ALA A 67 -1.14 3.20 11.98
CA ALA A 67 -0.80 2.03 11.18
C ALA A 67 -1.49 0.80 11.78
N TYR A 68 -2.07 -0.05 10.95
CA TYR A 68 -2.71 -1.27 11.43
C TYR A 68 -2.24 -2.49 10.67
N ASP A 69 -2.26 -3.64 11.32
CA ASP A 69 -2.05 -4.92 10.67
C ASP A 69 -3.33 -5.29 9.90
N VAL A 70 -3.23 -5.49 8.61
CA VAL A 70 -4.34 -5.99 7.78
C VAL A 70 -4.72 -7.38 8.27
N ARG A 71 -6.02 -7.75 8.16
CA ARG A 71 -6.50 -9.08 8.56
C ARG A 71 -5.60 -10.20 8.05
N GLY A 72 -5.27 -11.13 8.93
CA GLY A 72 -4.37 -12.25 8.63
C GLY A 72 -2.89 -11.90 8.64
N ALA A 73 -2.50 -10.69 9.04
CA ALA A 73 -1.11 -10.28 9.20
C ALA A 73 -0.84 -9.83 10.63
N GLY A 74 0.40 -10.04 11.08
CA GLY A 74 0.90 -9.57 12.37
C GLY A 74 0.04 -10.04 13.53
N ASP A 75 -0.42 -9.07 14.33
CA ASP A 75 -1.23 -9.31 15.52
C ASP A 75 -2.76 -9.23 15.22
N SER A 76 -3.17 -9.01 13.96
CA SER A 76 -4.59 -8.98 13.59
C SER A 76 -5.19 -10.38 13.47
N GLY A 77 -6.52 -10.45 13.65
CA GLY A 77 -7.27 -11.70 13.54
C GLY A 77 -7.23 -12.29 12.11
N VAL A 78 -7.30 -13.61 12.05
CA VAL A 78 -7.25 -14.38 10.80
C VAL A 78 -8.66 -14.80 10.40
N PRO A 79 -9.14 -14.46 9.19
CA PRO A 79 -10.41 -14.96 8.68
C PRO A 79 -10.38 -16.47 8.45
N ASN A 80 -11.47 -17.15 8.79
CA ASN A 80 -11.59 -18.60 8.57
C ASN A 80 -11.62 -18.94 7.07
N GLU A 81 -12.31 -18.12 6.28
CA GLU A 81 -12.58 -18.37 4.86
C GLU A 81 -11.78 -17.45 3.94
N GLN A 82 -11.52 -17.91 2.72
CA GLN A 82 -10.84 -17.12 1.69
C GLN A 82 -11.64 -15.87 1.29
N SER A 83 -12.96 -15.93 1.29
CA SER A 83 -13.86 -14.81 1.01
C SER A 83 -13.63 -13.64 1.97
N GLY A 84 -13.19 -13.91 3.18
CA GLY A 84 -12.81 -12.90 4.16
C GLY A 84 -11.61 -12.01 3.74
N TYR A 85 -10.90 -12.37 2.68
CA TYR A 85 -9.79 -11.56 2.13
C TYR A 85 -10.20 -10.76 0.89
N ALA A 86 -11.50 -10.74 0.54
CA ALA A 86 -11.99 -9.94 -0.59
C ALA A 86 -11.86 -8.44 -0.31
N LEU A 87 -11.51 -7.66 -1.33
CA LEU A 87 -11.31 -6.21 -1.20
C LEU A 87 -12.48 -5.49 -0.53
N PRO A 88 -13.77 -5.76 -0.82
CA PRO A 88 -14.87 -5.13 -0.09
C PRO A 88 -14.80 -5.32 1.42
N VAL A 89 -14.43 -6.51 1.88
CA VAL A 89 -14.29 -6.82 3.32
C VAL A 89 -13.11 -6.08 3.94
N LEU A 90 -12.00 -5.92 3.19
CA LEU A 90 -10.85 -5.12 3.63
C LEU A 90 -11.21 -3.63 3.75
N ILE A 91 -12.12 -3.14 2.90
CA ILE A 91 -12.59 -1.75 2.98
C ILE A 91 -13.53 -1.55 4.18
N GLU A 92 -14.32 -2.55 4.56
CA GLU A 92 -15.09 -2.50 5.80
C GLU A 92 -14.20 -2.45 7.04
N ASP A 93 -13.07 -3.17 7.04
CA ASP A 93 -12.06 -3.05 8.09
C ASP A 93 -11.45 -1.65 8.16
N LEU A 94 -11.04 -1.12 7.00
CA LEU A 94 -10.49 0.23 6.92
C LEU A 94 -11.51 1.27 7.42
N ALA A 95 -12.78 1.12 7.07
CA ALA A 95 -13.86 1.98 7.55
C ALA A 95 -14.00 1.92 9.08
N ALA A 96 -13.89 0.73 9.67
CA ALA A 96 -13.90 0.56 11.12
C ALA A 96 -12.71 1.24 11.79
N VAL A 97 -11.51 1.09 11.22
CA VAL A 97 -10.30 1.78 11.72
C VAL A 97 -10.48 3.30 11.63
N ILE A 98 -10.88 3.83 10.46
CA ILE A 98 -11.09 5.29 10.27
C ILE A 98 -12.14 5.83 11.26
N THR A 99 -13.24 5.11 11.46
CA THR A 99 -14.29 5.51 12.40
C THR A 99 -13.80 5.59 13.84
N GLU A 100 -12.92 4.66 14.25
CA GLU A 100 -12.36 4.62 15.60
C GLU A 100 -11.32 5.73 15.85
N VAL A 101 -10.45 6.00 14.84
CA VAL A 101 -9.29 6.89 15.03
C VAL A 101 -9.56 8.33 14.62
N SER A 102 -10.54 8.55 13.74
CA SER A 102 -10.93 9.88 13.23
C SER A 102 -12.43 9.92 12.93
N PRO A 103 -13.30 9.89 13.96
CA PRO A 103 -14.75 9.74 13.77
C PRO A 103 -15.38 10.88 12.96
N GLU A 104 -14.89 12.10 13.12
CA GLU A 104 -15.52 13.31 12.59
C GLU A 104 -14.81 13.89 11.34
N SER A 105 -13.52 13.61 11.19
CA SER A 105 -12.71 14.20 10.11
C SER A 105 -12.27 13.16 9.09
N PRO A 106 -12.13 13.53 7.80
CA PRO A 106 -11.51 12.67 6.82
C PRO A 106 -10.02 12.45 7.14
N VAL A 107 -9.46 11.36 6.62
CA VAL A 107 -8.06 10.98 6.84
C VAL A 107 -7.25 11.07 5.56
N HIS A 108 -5.93 11.22 5.69
CA HIS A 108 -4.99 11.06 4.59
C HIS A 108 -4.52 9.61 4.54
N LEU A 109 -4.80 8.93 3.43
CA LEU A 109 -4.49 7.52 3.29
C LEU A 109 -3.15 7.34 2.60
N VAL A 110 -2.33 6.42 3.09
CA VAL A 110 -1.07 6.02 2.46
C VAL A 110 -1.02 4.50 2.37
N GLY A 111 -0.91 3.97 1.17
CA GLY A 111 -0.86 2.54 0.94
C GLY A 111 0.38 2.12 0.16
N HIS A 112 0.96 0.98 0.53
CA HIS A 112 2.07 0.36 -0.17
C HIS A 112 1.71 -1.05 -0.62
N ASP A 113 2.03 -1.44 -1.86
CA ASP A 113 1.76 -2.77 -2.43
C ASP A 113 0.27 -3.13 -2.29
N TRP A 114 -0.10 -4.23 -1.60
CA TRP A 114 -1.50 -4.57 -1.31
C TRP A 114 -2.24 -3.50 -0.50
N GLY A 115 -1.54 -2.72 0.31
CA GLY A 115 -2.11 -1.56 0.98
C GLY A 115 -2.50 -0.46 0.00
N SER A 116 -1.72 -0.27 -1.06
CA SER A 116 -2.07 0.64 -2.15
C SER A 116 -3.26 0.13 -2.97
N ILE A 117 -3.31 -1.17 -3.28
CA ILE A 117 -4.47 -1.80 -3.95
C ILE A 117 -5.76 -1.58 -3.12
N GLN A 118 -5.68 -1.75 -1.79
CA GLN A 118 -6.79 -1.44 -0.87
C GLN A 118 -7.14 0.04 -0.89
N GLY A 119 -6.14 0.93 -0.89
CA GLY A 119 -6.35 2.38 -0.97
C GLY A 119 -7.13 2.78 -2.23
N TRP A 120 -6.82 2.21 -3.38
CA TRP A 120 -7.56 2.44 -4.62
C TRP A 120 -9.00 1.93 -4.54
N GLU A 121 -9.23 0.78 -3.92
CA GLU A 121 -10.60 0.29 -3.66
C GLU A 121 -11.34 1.24 -2.73
N ALA A 122 -10.67 1.76 -1.69
CA ALA A 122 -11.24 2.67 -0.70
C ALA A 122 -11.69 4.01 -1.30
N VAL A 123 -10.83 4.68 -2.08
CA VAL A 123 -11.15 6.00 -2.66
C VAL A 123 -12.21 5.95 -3.76
N THR A 124 -12.51 4.76 -4.27
CA THR A 124 -13.58 4.53 -5.26
C THR A 124 -14.81 3.84 -4.65
N SER A 125 -14.86 3.67 -3.32
CA SER A 125 -15.95 3.01 -2.60
C SER A 125 -16.93 4.04 -2.03
N GLU A 126 -18.22 3.81 -2.22
CA GLU A 126 -19.28 4.62 -1.60
C GLU A 126 -19.24 4.56 -0.07
N LEU A 127 -18.78 3.44 0.50
CA LEU A 127 -18.68 3.26 1.95
C LEU A 127 -17.75 4.30 2.62
N LEU A 128 -16.72 4.74 1.91
CA LEU A 128 -15.75 5.71 2.41
C LEU A 128 -15.83 7.07 1.71
N ALA A 129 -16.93 7.34 1.00
CA ALA A 129 -17.16 8.63 0.36
C ALA A 129 -17.06 9.78 1.39
N GLY A 130 -16.22 10.78 1.09
CA GLY A 130 -15.97 11.92 1.98
C GLY A 130 -15.14 11.60 3.25
N ARG A 131 -14.68 10.36 3.43
CA ARG A 131 -13.87 9.94 4.58
C ARG A 131 -12.36 9.94 4.30
N ILE A 132 -11.94 10.13 3.05
CA ILE A 132 -10.54 10.16 2.63
C ILE A 132 -10.27 11.52 1.97
N ALA A 133 -9.40 12.32 2.59
CA ALA A 133 -9.03 13.66 2.12
C ALA A 133 -7.99 13.62 1.00
N SER A 134 -7.04 12.67 1.06
CA SER A 134 -6.05 12.39 0.01
C SER A 134 -5.56 10.96 0.07
N PHE A 135 -4.98 10.49 -1.03
CA PHE A 135 -4.40 9.15 -1.10
C PHE A 135 -3.00 9.17 -1.70
N THR A 136 -2.03 8.60 -0.98
CA THR A 136 -0.68 8.31 -1.50
C THR A 136 -0.57 6.84 -1.85
N SER A 137 -0.51 6.53 -3.14
CA SER A 137 -0.39 5.20 -3.72
C SER A 137 1.07 4.87 -4.02
N ILE A 138 1.61 3.81 -3.42
CA ILE A 138 3.01 3.40 -3.56
C ILE A 138 3.07 1.96 -4.08
N SER A 139 3.62 1.73 -5.26
CA SER A 139 3.91 0.39 -5.82
C SER A 139 2.73 -0.58 -5.84
N GLY A 140 1.50 -0.10 -6.04
CA GLY A 140 0.30 -0.96 -6.05
C GLY A 140 -0.86 -0.34 -6.83
N PRO A 141 -1.00 -0.60 -8.15
CA PRO A 141 -2.13 -0.11 -8.93
C PRO A 141 -3.42 -0.87 -8.60
N PRO A 142 -4.60 -0.31 -8.91
CA PRO A 142 -5.84 -1.08 -8.88
C PRO A 142 -5.72 -2.35 -9.71
N LEU A 143 -6.26 -3.45 -9.25
CA LEU A 143 -6.22 -4.72 -10.00
C LEU A 143 -6.94 -4.61 -11.34
N GLU A 144 -7.99 -3.81 -11.41
CA GLU A 144 -8.71 -3.52 -12.65
C GLU A 144 -7.85 -2.74 -13.64
N HIS A 145 -7.07 -1.74 -13.15
CA HIS A 145 -6.11 -1.03 -13.98
C HIS A 145 -5.08 -1.98 -14.57
N ALA A 146 -4.49 -2.84 -13.74
CA ALA A 146 -3.52 -3.84 -14.19
C ALA A 146 -4.11 -4.77 -15.26
N ALA A 147 -5.38 -5.17 -15.11
CA ALA A 147 -6.08 -5.99 -16.10
C ALA A 147 -6.37 -5.24 -17.40
N LEU A 148 -6.81 -3.98 -17.33
CA LEU A 148 -7.05 -3.13 -18.51
C LEU A 148 -5.74 -2.82 -19.22
N TRP A 149 -4.69 -2.48 -18.47
CA TRP A 149 -3.35 -2.26 -19.00
C TRP A 149 -2.84 -3.52 -19.75
N ALA A 150 -2.95 -4.70 -19.16
CA ALA A 150 -2.55 -5.95 -19.77
C ALA A 150 -3.35 -6.26 -21.06
N ARG A 151 -4.66 -5.93 -21.09
CA ARG A 151 -5.48 -6.09 -22.30
C ARG A 151 -5.06 -5.12 -23.39
N ARG A 152 -4.79 -3.85 -23.05
CA ARG A 152 -4.33 -2.80 -23.98
C ARG A 152 -2.99 -3.16 -24.63
N HIS A 153 -2.05 -3.75 -23.86
CA HIS A 153 -0.72 -4.13 -24.35
C HIS A 153 -0.66 -5.53 -25.02
N ARG A 154 -1.77 -6.26 -25.11
CA ARG A 154 -1.87 -7.49 -25.92
C ARG A 154 -2.11 -7.19 -27.42
N THR A 155 -1.45 -6.17 -27.92
CA THR A 155 -1.53 -5.73 -29.32
C THR A 155 -0.48 -6.42 -30.18
N ARG A 156 -0.57 -6.21 -31.54
CA ARG A 156 0.46 -6.69 -32.47
C ARG A 156 1.70 -5.78 -32.54
N ARG A 157 1.71 -4.66 -31.80
CA ARG A 157 2.88 -3.78 -31.75
C ARG A 157 3.96 -4.40 -30.86
N LEU A 158 5.19 -4.53 -31.41
CA LEU A 158 6.32 -5.15 -30.69
C LEU A 158 6.69 -4.40 -29.40
N SER A 159 6.55 -3.07 -29.36
CA SER A 159 6.77 -2.26 -28.17
C SER A 159 5.86 -2.66 -27.03
N ASP A 160 4.55 -2.75 -27.28
CA ASP A 160 3.53 -3.09 -26.30
C ASP A 160 3.72 -4.52 -25.79
N LEU A 161 3.99 -5.44 -26.72
CA LEU A 161 4.25 -6.83 -26.36
C LEU A 161 5.49 -6.98 -25.45
N ARG A 162 6.55 -6.20 -25.70
CA ARG A 162 7.75 -6.19 -24.83
C ARG A 162 7.43 -5.72 -23.42
N LEU A 163 6.61 -4.65 -23.29
CA LEU A 163 6.16 -4.16 -21.99
C LEU A 163 5.32 -5.20 -21.25
N ALA A 164 4.36 -5.82 -21.95
CA ALA A 164 3.52 -6.88 -21.38
C ALA A 164 4.35 -8.10 -20.93
N ILE A 165 5.31 -8.55 -21.74
CA ILE A 165 6.21 -9.67 -21.39
C ILE A 165 7.07 -9.28 -20.19
N ARG A 166 7.62 -8.07 -20.17
CA ARG A 166 8.42 -7.57 -19.05
C ARG A 166 7.59 -7.61 -17.76
N GLN A 167 6.38 -7.02 -17.75
CA GLN A 167 5.52 -7.05 -16.57
C GLN A 167 5.14 -8.49 -16.18
N ALA A 168 4.81 -9.37 -17.14
CA ALA A 168 4.49 -10.77 -16.86
C ALA A 168 5.68 -11.50 -16.21
N SER A 169 6.92 -11.19 -16.61
CA SER A 169 8.13 -11.75 -16.00
C SER A 169 8.38 -11.22 -14.58
N HIS A 170 7.83 -10.07 -14.21
CA HIS A 170 7.84 -9.54 -12.85
C HIS A 170 6.69 -10.08 -11.98
N SER A 171 5.60 -10.54 -12.63
CA SER A 171 4.37 -11.00 -11.96
C SER A 171 4.19 -12.53 -11.96
N TRP A 172 5.20 -13.31 -12.39
CA TRP A 172 5.10 -14.78 -12.50
C TRP A 172 4.68 -15.46 -11.19
N TYR A 173 5.11 -14.91 -10.05
CA TYR A 173 4.81 -15.42 -8.73
C TYR A 173 3.30 -15.41 -8.42
N ILE A 174 2.53 -14.49 -9.03
CA ILE A 174 1.07 -14.43 -8.87
C ILE A 174 0.43 -15.73 -9.34
N ALA A 175 0.89 -16.29 -10.46
CA ALA A 175 0.41 -17.58 -10.94
C ALA A 175 0.75 -18.71 -9.96
N LEU A 176 1.94 -18.68 -9.37
CA LEU A 176 2.36 -19.64 -8.34
C LEU A 176 1.47 -19.56 -7.09
N PHE A 177 1.09 -18.35 -6.66
CA PHE A 177 0.23 -18.13 -5.50
C PHE A 177 -1.21 -18.65 -5.70
N HIS A 178 -1.62 -18.88 -6.94
CA HIS A 178 -2.92 -19.49 -7.26
C HIS A 178 -2.89 -21.03 -7.28
N LEU A 179 -1.72 -21.65 -7.16
CA LEU A 179 -1.66 -23.11 -7.07
C LEU A 179 -2.29 -23.59 -5.75
N PRO A 180 -3.18 -24.59 -5.78
CA PRO A 180 -3.66 -25.23 -4.56
C PRO A 180 -2.47 -25.87 -3.84
N LEU A 181 -2.53 -26.04 -2.54
CA LEU A 181 -1.51 -26.68 -1.70
C LEU A 181 -0.28 -25.81 -1.34
N LEU A 182 -0.01 -24.69 -2.02
CA LEU A 182 1.15 -23.88 -1.70
C LEU A 182 1.09 -23.31 -0.27
N PRO A 183 -0.04 -22.76 0.23
CA PRO A 183 -0.14 -22.32 1.61
C PRO A 183 0.00 -23.46 2.61
N GLU A 184 -0.59 -24.62 2.28
CA GLU A 184 -0.56 -25.81 3.13
C GLU A 184 0.86 -26.38 3.26
N LEU A 185 1.66 -26.30 2.20
CA LEU A 185 3.08 -26.67 2.23
C LEU A 185 3.93 -25.68 3.00
N VAL A 186 3.58 -24.38 2.93
CA VAL A 186 4.28 -23.32 3.69
C VAL A 186 3.97 -23.43 5.18
N THR A 187 2.73 -23.75 5.56
CA THR A 187 2.32 -23.91 6.96
C THR A 187 2.72 -25.26 7.54
N ALA A 188 2.83 -26.32 6.73
CA ALA A 188 3.16 -27.67 7.20
C ALA A 188 4.67 -27.93 7.42
N GLY A 189 5.56 -27.02 7.05
CA GLY A 189 7.00 -27.28 7.16
C GLY A 189 7.89 -26.07 7.38
N VAL A 190 8.42 -25.92 8.59
CA VAL A 190 9.49 -24.98 8.98
C VAL A 190 10.67 -24.95 7.98
N ARG A 191 10.89 -26.00 7.20
CA ARG A 191 11.91 -26.07 6.14
C ARG A 191 11.53 -25.32 4.86
N VAL A 192 10.25 -25.21 4.56
CA VAL A 192 9.77 -24.47 3.38
C VAL A 192 9.79 -22.97 3.64
N GLU A 193 9.55 -22.54 4.88
CA GLU A 193 9.73 -21.17 5.32
C GLU A 193 11.13 -20.64 5.02
N HIS A 194 12.15 -21.40 5.41
CA HIS A 194 13.54 -21.04 5.14
C HIS A 194 13.87 -21.07 3.65
N ALA A 195 13.30 -21.99 2.88
CA ALA A 195 13.52 -22.10 1.44
C ALA A 195 12.79 -20.98 0.66
N ALA A 196 11.53 -20.69 0.99
CA ALA A 196 10.76 -19.61 0.38
C ALA A 196 11.36 -18.24 0.72
N SER A 197 11.71 -18.01 1.99
CA SER A 197 12.36 -16.78 2.40
C SER A 197 13.80 -16.69 1.87
N ALA A 198 14.53 -17.79 1.69
CA ALA A 198 15.85 -17.83 1.07
C ALA A 198 15.76 -17.59 -0.45
N ALA A 199 14.76 -18.15 -1.14
CA ALA A 199 14.50 -17.87 -2.55
C ALA A 199 14.10 -16.40 -2.75
N PHE A 200 13.22 -15.88 -1.90
CA PHE A 200 12.83 -14.48 -1.90
C PHE A 200 14.03 -13.56 -1.62
N ARG A 201 14.86 -13.88 -0.62
CA ARG A 201 16.09 -13.14 -0.34
C ARG A 201 17.11 -13.17 -1.48
N ARG A 202 17.22 -14.28 -2.23
CA ARG A 202 18.10 -14.37 -3.40
C ARG A 202 17.61 -13.57 -4.59
N LEU A 203 16.30 -13.38 -4.71
CA LEU A 203 15.67 -12.60 -5.79
C LEU A 203 15.58 -11.10 -5.44
N ALA A 204 15.49 -10.76 -4.16
CA ALA A 204 15.49 -9.38 -3.68
C ALA A 204 16.92 -8.83 -3.57
N ARG A 205 17.12 -7.56 -3.86
CA ARG A 205 18.37 -6.88 -3.48
C ARG A 205 18.47 -6.79 -1.95
N PRO A 206 19.67 -6.66 -1.34
CA PRO A 206 19.81 -6.45 0.10
C PRO A 206 18.96 -5.30 0.63
N SER A 207 18.77 -4.22 -0.17
CA SER A 207 17.89 -3.09 0.11
C SER A 207 16.39 -3.42 0.07
N ASP A 208 16.01 -4.49 -0.63
CA ASP A 208 14.63 -4.89 -0.86
C ASP A 208 14.20 -6.02 0.08
N GLN A 209 14.98 -6.33 1.11
CA GLN A 209 14.62 -7.42 2.02
C GLN A 209 13.47 -6.99 2.96
N PRO A 210 12.47 -7.85 3.16
CA PRO A 210 11.49 -7.65 4.22
C PRO A 210 12.19 -7.54 5.58
N GLN A 211 11.51 -6.96 6.56
CA GLN A 211 12.05 -6.77 7.91
C GLN A 211 12.70 -8.05 8.48
N PRO A 212 13.71 -7.91 9.37
CA PRO A 212 14.31 -9.07 10.03
C PRO A 212 13.22 -9.91 10.69
N GLN A 213 13.38 -11.21 10.53
CA GLN A 213 12.44 -12.29 10.85
C GLN A 213 11.59 -12.01 12.09
N ARG A 214 10.29 -11.78 11.84
CA ARG A 214 9.26 -11.96 12.85
C ARG A 214 8.96 -13.46 12.93
N SER A 215 8.60 -13.92 14.13
CA SER A 215 8.13 -15.30 14.34
C SER A 215 6.88 -15.64 13.50
N THR A 216 6.11 -14.62 13.08
CA THR A 216 4.86 -14.74 12.31
C THR A 216 5.03 -14.70 10.78
N LEU A 217 6.23 -14.43 10.26
CA LEU A 217 6.43 -14.22 8.81
C LEU A 217 5.89 -15.34 7.92
N GLY A 218 6.02 -16.60 8.36
CA GLY A 218 5.50 -17.73 7.61
C GLY A 218 3.98 -17.80 7.59
N GLU A 219 3.36 -17.51 8.72
CA GLU A 219 1.89 -17.44 8.85
C GLU A 219 1.35 -16.25 8.07
N ASP A 220 1.98 -15.06 8.22
CA ASP A 220 1.63 -13.84 7.49
C ASP A 220 1.70 -14.06 5.98
N PHE A 221 2.74 -14.77 5.51
CA PHE A 221 2.89 -15.15 4.12
C PHE A 221 1.75 -16.07 3.66
N ALA A 222 1.47 -17.14 4.40
CA ALA A 222 0.43 -18.10 4.06
C ALA A 222 -0.96 -17.44 4.00
N HIS A 223 -1.27 -16.59 4.97
CA HIS A 223 -2.52 -15.85 5.01
C HIS A 223 -2.60 -14.81 3.88
N GLY A 224 -1.51 -14.09 3.62
CA GLY A 224 -1.45 -13.08 2.57
C GLY A 224 -1.62 -13.63 1.15
N LEU A 225 -1.30 -14.92 0.89
CA LEU A 225 -1.63 -15.57 -0.38
C LEU A 225 -3.13 -15.56 -0.69
N ARG A 226 -3.96 -15.54 0.35
CA ARG A 226 -5.42 -15.50 0.20
C ARG A 226 -5.90 -14.18 -0.40
N LEU A 227 -5.15 -13.07 -0.22
CA LEU A 227 -5.42 -11.79 -0.90
C LEU A 227 -5.39 -11.95 -2.42
N TYR A 228 -4.34 -12.60 -2.93
CA TYR A 228 -4.22 -12.86 -4.37
C TYR A 228 -5.34 -13.75 -4.89
N ARG A 229 -5.64 -14.84 -4.20
CA ARG A 229 -6.67 -15.82 -4.60
C ARG A 229 -8.08 -15.25 -4.56
N ALA A 230 -8.38 -14.40 -3.57
CA ALA A 230 -9.70 -13.80 -3.44
C ALA A 230 -9.97 -12.73 -4.51
N ASN A 231 -8.93 -12.01 -4.97
CA ASN A 231 -9.15 -10.75 -5.70
C ASN A 231 -8.65 -10.76 -7.14
N VAL A 232 -7.49 -11.36 -7.43
CA VAL A 232 -6.86 -11.19 -8.75
C VAL A 232 -7.75 -11.75 -9.88
N ARG A 233 -8.21 -12.99 -9.78
CA ARG A 233 -9.04 -13.59 -10.84
C ARG A 233 -10.37 -12.87 -11.06
N PRO A 234 -11.18 -12.52 -10.04
CA PRO A 234 -12.42 -11.78 -10.24
C PRO A 234 -12.18 -10.43 -10.93
N LYS A 235 -11.23 -9.63 -10.44
CA LYS A 235 -10.93 -8.30 -10.96
C LYS A 235 -10.37 -8.35 -12.40
N PHE A 236 -9.55 -9.35 -12.73
CA PHE A 236 -9.03 -9.54 -14.08
C PHE A 236 -10.07 -10.04 -15.09
N ARG A 237 -11.08 -10.78 -14.63
CA ARG A 237 -12.17 -11.26 -15.51
C ARG A 237 -13.08 -10.13 -15.98
N GLN A 238 -13.43 -9.23 -15.08
CA GLN A 238 -14.37 -8.14 -15.33
C GLN A 238 -13.81 -6.83 -14.78
N PRO A 239 -12.72 -6.30 -15.37
CA PRO A 239 -12.16 -5.04 -14.92
C PRO A 239 -13.09 -3.90 -15.30
N THR A 240 -13.38 -3.05 -14.33
CA THR A 240 -14.14 -1.81 -14.50
C THR A 240 -13.23 -0.64 -14.25
N HIS A 241 -13.21 0.34 -15.17
CA HIS A 241 -12.57 1.62 -14.89
C HIS A 241 -13.41 2.38 -13.87
N ARG A 242 -12.77 2.83 -12.80
CA ARG A 242 -13.39 3.62 -11.74
C ARG A 242 -12.64 4.94 -11.63
N HIS A 243 -13.32 5.96 -11.16
CA HIS A 243 -12.76 7.29 -10.98
C HIS A 243 -13.06 7.80 -9.58
N THR A 244 -12.18 8.64 -9.05
CA THR A 244 -12.35 9.32 -7.76
C THR A 244 -12.02 10.80 -7.87
N ASP A 245 -12.69 11.63 -7.07
CA ASP A 245 -12.34 13.04 -6.90
C ASP A 245 -11.33 13.25 -5.75
N THR A 246 -11.00 12.19 -5.01
CA THR A 246 -9.94 12.25 -4.00
C THR A 246 -8.60 12.55 -4.67
N PRO A 247 -7.85 13.58 -4.24
CA PRO A 247 -6.50 13.85 -4.73
C PRO A 247 -5.56 12.67 -4.51
N VAL A 248 -4.82 12.27 -5.54
CA VAL A 248 -3.93 11.11 -5.50
C VAL A 248 -2.48 11.48 -5.78
N GLN A 249 -1.57 11.06 -4.93
CA GLN A 249 -0.13 11.05 -5.19
C GLN A 249 0.32 9.65 -5.58
N LEU A 250 0.85 9.50 -6.79
CA LEU A 250 1.47 8.26 -7.27
C LEU A 250 2.96 8.30 -6.97
N VAL A 251 3.44 7.39 -6.13
CA VAL A 251 4.87 7.19 -5.92
C VAL A 251 5.34 5.99 -6.73
N VAL A 252 6.27 6.25 -7.63
CA VAL A 252 6.76 5.31 -8.63
C VAL A 252 8.24 4.99 -8.37
N PRO A 253 8.55 3.88 -7.70
CA PRO A 253 9.94 3.43 -7.58
C PRO A 253 10.43 2.87 -8.92
N MET A 254 11.41 3.52 -9.55
CA MET A 254 11.87 3.20 -10.90
C MET A 254 12.62 1.86 -10.99
N ALA A 255 13.16 1.36 -9.87
CA ALA A 255 13.82 0.06 -9.78
C ALA A 255 12.93 -1.04 -9.17
N ASP A 256 11.61 -0.83 -9.13
CA ASP A 256 10.65 -1.83 -8.62
C ASP A 256 10.67 -3.10 -9.48
N ARG A 257 10.80 -4.25 -8.81
CA ARG A 257 10.89 -5.57 -9.47
C ARG A 257 9.55 -6.31 -9.54
N TYR A 258 8.49 -5.76 -8.96
CA TYR A 258 7.16 -6.37 -8.91
C TYR A 258 6.17 -5.57 -9.74
N VAL A 259 6.18 -4.26 -9.57
CA VAL A 259 5.32 -3.32 -10.28
C VAL A 259 6.21 -2.43 -11.15
N THR A 260 6.25 -2.69 -12.45
CA THR A 260 7.07 -1.86 -13.35
C THR A 260 6.49 -0.45 -13.45
N PRO A 261 7.32 0.59 -13.63
CA PRO A 261 6.82 1.96 -13.86
C PRO A 261 5.77 2.04 -14.97
N ALA A 262 5.96 1.27 -16.06
CA ALA A 262 5.01 1.22 -17.18
C ALA A 262 3.63 0.66 -16.80
N LEU A 263 3.53 -0.19 -15.76
CA LEU A 263 2.24 -0.66 -15.27
C LEU A 263 1.45 0.45 -14.58
N LEU A 264 2.11 1.49 -14.11
CA LEU A 264 1.48 2.64 -13.44
C LEU A 264 1.08 3.76 -14.42
N ASP A 265 1.45 3.64 -15.71
CA ASP A 265 1.06 4.59 -16.75
C ASP A 265 -0.44 4.46 -17.04
N GLY A 266 -1.14 5.60 -17.10
CA GLY A 266 -2.60 5.67 -17.27
C GLY A 266 -3.39 5.66 -15.95
N LEU A 267 -2.69 5.64 -14.78
CA LEU A 267 -3.36 5.83 -13.48
C LEU A 267 -3.82 7.28 -13.25
N GLU A 268 -3.27 8.21 -13.98
CA GLU A 268 -3.72 9.61 -14.02
C GLU A 268 -5.19 9.75 -14.42
N ASP A 269 -5.72 8.82 -15.19
CA ASP A 269 -7.14 8.81 -15.62
C ASP A 269 -8.09 8.36 -14.47
N TRP A 270 -7.55 7.91 -13.34
CA TRP A 270 -8.33 7.35 -12.21
C TRP A 270 -8.69 8.37 -11.14
N SER A 271 -8.14 9.58 -11.20
CA SER A 271 -8.45 10.65 -10.26
C SER A 271 -8.44 12.01 -10.96
N SER A 272 -9.29 12.93 -10.48
CA SER A 272 -9.37 14.31 -10.98
C SER A 272 -8.11 15.14 -10.70
N LEU A 273 -7.29 14.74 -9.72
CA LEU A 273 -6.06 15.44 -9.34
C LEU A 273 -4.97 14.45 -8.98
N VAL A 274 -3.90 14.42 -9.80
CA VAL A 274 -2.82 13.46 -9.65
C VAL A 274 -1.45 14.14 -9.65
N TRP A 275 -0.60 13.75 -8.71
CA TRP A 275 0.84 14.01 -8.71
C TRP A 275 1.60 12.70 -8.94
N ARG A 276 2.60 12.70 -9.83
CA ARG A 276 3.48 11.55 -10.06
C ARG A 276 4.88 11.86 -9.58
N ARG A 277 5.36 11.07 -8.63
CA ARG A 277 6.70 11.20 -8.06
C ARG A 277 7.53 9.96 -8.30
N GLU A 278 8.66 10.14 -8.95
CA GLU A 278 9.58 9.06 -9.30
C GLU A 278 10.81 9.08 -8.38
N SER A 279 11.30 7.90 -8.04
CA SER A 279 12.50 7.72 -7.21
C SER A 279 13.31 6.52 -7.71
N ASP A 280 14.66 6.62 -7.69
CA ASP A 280 15.57 5.52 -8.02
C ASP A 280 15.61 4.44 -6.92
N ALA A 281 14.45 4.11 -6.36
CA ALA A 281 14.29 3.14 -5.31
C ALA A 281 13.71 1.82 -5.83
N GLY A 282 13.85 0.76 -5.02
CA GLY A 282 13.17 -0.52 -5.23
C GLY A 282 11.78 -0.54 -4.58
N HIS A 283 11.14 -1.71 -4.62
CA HIS A 283 9.78 -1.91 -4.13
C HIS A 283 9.56 -1.40 -2.68
N TRP A 284 10.46 -1.72 -1.74
CA TRP A 284 10.36 -1.28 -0.34
C TRP A 284 10.92 0.13 -0.11
N ILE A 285 10.58 1.08 -0.99
CA ILE A 285 10.94 2.51 -0.86
C ILE A 285 10.57 3.08 0.51
N ILE A 286 9.46 2.65 1.08
CA ILE A 286 8.97 3.07 2.41
C ILE A 286 9.95 2.78 3.56
N ARG A 287 10.88 1.86 3.35
CA ARG A 287 11.95 1.51 4.31
C ARG A 287 13.27 2.17 3.97
N THR A 288 13.61 2.17 2.67
CA THR A 288 14.93 2.62 2.19
C THR A 288 15.00 4.14 2.04
N HIS A 289 13.86 4.81 1.87
CA HIS A 289 13.72 6.25 1.65
C HIS A 289 12.58 6.83 2.50
N ALA A 290 12.56 6.45 3.79
CA ALA A 290 11.46 6.84 4.70
C ALA A 290 11.32 8.36 4.80
N ASP A 291 12.44 9.11 4.86
CA ASP A 291 12.44 10.57 4.91
C ASP A 291 11.78 11.18 3.67
N GLN A 292 12.07 10.64 2.49
CA GLN A 292 11.48 11.09 1.22
C GLN A 292 9.97 10.83 1.20
N ILE A 293 9.53 9.63 1.61
CA ILE A 293 8.12 9.29 1.67
C ILE A 293 7.38 10.17 2.67
N ALA A 294 7.91 10.32 3.88
CA ALA A 294 7.29 11.18 4.90
C ALA A 294 7.18 12.63 4.42
N LYS A 295 8.23 13.18 3.79
CA LYS A 295 8.23 14.51 3.18
C LYS A 295 7.10 14.63 2.14
N TRP A 296 7.01 13.68 1.21
CA TRP A 296 6.03 13.70 0.14
C TRP A 296 4.59 13.57 0.65
N VAL A 297 4.35 12.74 1.67
CA VAL A 297 3.05 12.67 2.35
C VAL A 297 2.70 14.01 2.99
N ARG A 298 3.63 14.63 3.74
CA ARG A 298 3.41 15.94 4.36
C ARG A 298 3.05 17.03 3.35
N GLU A 299 3.69 17.05 2.18
CA GLU A 299 3.43 18.05 1.14
C GLU A 299 2.01 17.94 0.57
N VAL A 300 1.53 16.71 0.33
CA VAL A 300 0.13 16.49 -0.11
C VAL A 300 -0.86 16.85 0.99
N VAL A 301 -0.57 16.48 2.24
CA VAL A 301 -1.44 16.85 3.37
C VAL A 301 -1.54 18.37 3.49
N ALA A 302 -0.42 19.10 3.45
CA ALA A 302 -0.41 20.56 3.52
C ALA A 302 -1.21 21.21 2.38
N PHE A 303 -1.10 20.65 1.16
CA PHE A 303 -1.91 21.13 0.04
C PHE A 303 -3.41 20.95 0.28
N VAL A 304 -3.81 19.79 0.80
CA VAL A 304 -5.24 19.47 1.00
C VAL A 304 -5.83 20.22 2.19
N GLU A 305 -5.06 20.40 3.28
CA GLU A 305 -5.54 21.04 4.52
C GLU A 305 -5.58 22.56 4.43
N ASP A 306 -4.58 23.19 3.82
CA ASP A 306 -4.43 24.66 3.82
C ASP A 306 -4.13 25.29 2.45
N GLY A 307 -4.08 24.49 1.37
CA GLY A 307 -3.79 24.95 0.02
C GLY A 307 -2.31 25.25 -0.24
N THR A 308 -1.41 24.90 0.69
CA THR A 308 0.03 25.14 0.53
C THR A 308 0.65 24.12 -0.43
N GLU A 309 0.91 24.54 -1.66
CA GLU A 309 1.54 23.68 -2.67
C GLU A 309 3.06 23.93 -2.70
N ALA A 310 3.83 22.95 -2.26
CA ALA A 310 5.30 23.00 -2.34
C ALA A 310 5.75 22.92 -3.81
N ASP A 311 6.88 23.57 -4.14
CA ASP A 311 7.42 23.58 -5.52
C ASP A 311 7.64 22.18 -6.09
N ASP A 312 8.10 21.23 -5.26
CA ASP A 312 8.31 19.84 -5.67
C ASP A 312 6.97 19.13 -5.94
N LEU A 313 5.91 19.44 -5.19
CA LEU A 313 4.58 18.90 -5.41
C LEU A 313 4.02 19.47 -6.72
N SER A 314 4.05 20.77 -6.90
CA SER A 314 3.57 21.45 -8.11
C SER A 314 4.23 20.92 -9.39
N ARG A 315 5.56 20.73 -9.38
CA ARG A 315 6.28 20.14 -10.53
C ARG A 315 5.91 18.71 -10.85
N SER A 316 5.42 17.95 -9.87
CA SER A 316 5.00 16.55 -10.04
C SER A 316 3.54 16.39 -10.47
N ARG A 317 2.79 17.50 -10.54
CA ARG A 317 1.39 17.50 -10.94
C ARG A 317 1.24 17.12 -12.40
N ILE A 318 0.42 16.13 -12.67
CA ILE A 318 0.03 15.78 -14.01
C ILE A 318 -1.03 16.78 -14.45
N GLN A 319 -0.71 17.58 -15.46
CA GLN A 319 -1.68 18.51 -16.06
C GLN A 319 -2.64 17.70 -16.92
N ASP A 320 -3.94 17.99 -16.74
CA ASP A 320 -4.96 17.44 -17.61
C ASP A 320 -4.58 17.70 -19.09
N GLN A 321 -4.22 16.65 -19.81
CA GLN A 321 -4.12 16.69 -21.26
C GLN A 321 -5.52 16.50 -21.84
N THR A 322 -6.44 17.39 -21.47
CA THR A 322 -7.71 17.47 -22.22
C THR A 322 -7.38 18.05 -23.59
N PRO A 323 -7.65 17.33 -24.69
CA PRO A 323 -7.41 17.79 -26.05
C PRO A 323 -8.30 18.97 -26.44
#